data_b6136ecc5069cc23cfe4ae21e40b3d77
#
_entry.id   b6136ecc5069cc23cfe4ae21e40b3d77
#
_cell.length_a   1.000
_cell.length_b   1.000
_cell.length_c   1.000
_cell.angle_alpha   90.00
_cell.angle_beta   90.00
_cell.angle_gamma   90.00
#
_symmetry.space_group_name_H-M   'P 1'
#
loop_
_entity.id
_entity.type
_entity.pdbx_description
1 polymer ?
#
loop_
_entity_poly.entity_id
_entity_poly.type
_entity_poly.pdbx_seq_one_letter_code
_entity_poly.pdbx_strand_id
1 'polypeptide(L)'
;KKMQAAGNDILNLGIGSPDIAAPKLVIDTLKETASHKEASQYQPYNGIAALRIGFSDWYRRVFDVTLDYETEILPLLGSKEAVMHIHLAFCNPGDTILVPNPGYPAYAASAKLLGLTIVYYDLEESNNWMASIDQLQQKVTRNCKILWVNYPNMPTGAVVGKKELSDLVNFAKHNNLLLVNDNPYSMVLN
;
A
#
# COMPACT_ATOMS: atom_id res chain seq x y z
N LYS A 1 -8.47 -19.18 17.73
CA LYS A 1 -9.80 -19.75 17.36
C LYS A 1 -10.12 -21.03 18.15
N LYS A 2 -9.28 -22.11 18.07
CA LYS A 2 -9.57 -23.37 18.82
C LYS A 2 -9.63 -23.15 20.33
N MET A 3 -8.71 -22.39 20.89
CA MET A 3 -8.68 -22.08 22.32
C MET A 3 -9.85 -21.19 22.76
N GLN A 4 -10.20 -20.19 21.95
CA GLN A 4 -11.40 -19.36 22.19
C GLN A 4 -12.69 -20.19 22.13
N ALA A 5 -12.78 -21.11 21.14
CA ALA A 5 -13.92 -22.03 21.05
C ALA A 5 -14.01 -23.00 22.23
N ALA A 6 -12.89 -23.27 22.89
CA ALA A 6 -12.83 -24.08 24.13
C ALA A 6 -13.12 -23.25 25.41
N GLY A 7 -13.58 -21.99 25.28
CA GLY A 7 -13.95 -21.13 26.39
C GLY A 7 -12.80 -20.40 27.07
N ASN A 8 -11.60 -20.42 26.48
CA ASN A 8 -10.47 -19.66 27.04
C ASN A 8 -10.61 -18.18 26.68
N ASP A 9 -10.32 -17.29 27.61
CA ASP A 9 -10.20 -15.86 27.37
C ASP A 9 -8.88 -15.57 26.65
N ILE A 10 -8.96 -15.36 25.33
CA ILE A 10 -7.79 -15.14 24.45
C ILE A 10 -7.92 -13.79 23.77
N LEU A 11 -7.03 -12.89 24.08
CA LEU A 11 -6.82 -11.66 23.33
C LEU A 11 -6.02 -11.98 22.06
N ASN A 12 -6.66 -11.87 20.89
CA ASN A 12 -6.01 -12.18 19.61
C ASN A 12 -5.36 -10.92 19.02
N LEU A 13 -4.05 -10.82 19.08
CA LEU A 13 -3.26 -9.72 18.49
C LEU A 13 -2.70 -10.06 17.09
N GLY A 14 -3.04 -11.22 16.55
CA GLY A 14 -2.52 -11.69 15.25
C GLY A 14 -3.36 -11.28 14.02
N ILE A 15 -4.51 -10.64 14.22
CA ILE A 15 -5.42 -10.22 13.14
C ILE A 15 -5.85 -8.78 13.43
N GLY A 16 -5.39 -7.84 12.60
CA GLY A 16 -5.86 -6.45 12.58
C GLY A 16 -7.10 -6.33 11.71
N SER A 17 -8.27 -6.61 12.25
CA SER A 17 -9.54 -6.42 11.55
C SER A 17 -10.33 -5.30 12.21
N PRO A 18 -10.94 -4.37 11.44
CA PRO A 18 -11.84 -3.38 12.01
C PRO A 18 -12.96 -4.06 12.80
N ASP A 19 -13.22 -3.59 14.02
CA ASP A 19 -14.26 -4.09 14.94
C ASP A 19 -15.39 -3.08 15.14
N ILE A 20 -15.25 -1.88 14.57
CA ILE A 20 -16.28 -0.84 14.60
C ILE A 20 -17.06 -0.89 13.28
N ALA A 21 -18.38 -0.79 13.37
CA ALA A 21 -19.23 -0.74 12.19
C ALA A 21 -18.92 0.50 11.32
N ALA A 22 -19.10 0.37 10.01
CA ALA A 22 -18.98 1.50 9.10
C ALA A 22 -19.95 2.64 9.48
N PRO A 23 -19.60 3.91 9.27
CA PRO A 23 -20.48 5.03 9.53
C PRO A 23 -21.84 4.87 8.84
N LYS A 24 -22.90 5.29 9.52
CA LYS A 24 -24.28 5.16 8.99
C LYS A 24 -24.43 5.74 7.58
N LEU A 25 -23.80 6.88 7.30
CA LEU A 25 -23.81 7.50 5.99
C LEU A 25 -23.30 6.52 4.90
N VAL A 26 -22.21 5.80 5.15
CA VAL A 26 -21.64 4.84 4.19
C VAL A 26 -22.62 3.69 3.93
N ILE A 27 -23.24 3.18 5.00
CA ILE A 27 -24.20 2.08 4.92
C ILE A 27 -25.45 2.51 4.13
N ASP A 28 -25.98 3.70 4.42
CA ASP A 28 -27.18 4.21 3.77
C ASP A 28 -26.93 4.50 2.29
N THR A 29 -25.80 5.15 1.95
CA THR A 29 -25.39 5.40 0.57
C THR A 29 -25.22 4.09 -0.21
N LEU A 30 -24.63 3.06 0.40
CA LEU A 30 -24.49 1.76 -0.24
C LEU A 30 -25.86 1.12 -0.56
N LYS A 31 -26.80 1.19 0.39
CA LYS A 31 -28.16 0.66 0.18
C LYS A 31 -28.90 1.41 -0.93
N GLU A 32 -28.79 2.72 -0.93
CA GLU A 32 -29.42 3.58 -1.97
C GLU A 32 -28.82 3.25 -3.34
N THR A 33 -27.50 3.33 -3.49
CA THR A 33 -26.84 3.13 -4.78
C THR A 33 -26.99 1.71 -5.31
N ALA A 34 -27.02 0.70 -4.43
CA ALA A 34 -27.25 -0.69 -4.84
C ALA A 34 -28.65 -0.92 -5.44
N SER A 35 -29.62 -0.05 -5.15
CA SER A 35 -30.96 -0.12 -5.72
C SER A 35 -31.07 0.52 -7.12
N HIS A 36 -30.08 1.26 -7.57
CA HIS A 36 -30.07 1.88 -8.88
C HIS A 36 -29.92 0.84 -9.99
N LYS A 37 -30.64 1.04 -11.08
CA LYS A 37 -30.61 0.13 -12.24
C LYS A 37 -29.20 -0.04 -12.81
N GLU A 38 -28.44 1.04 -12.79
CA GLU A 38 -27.06 1.12 -13.31
C GLU A 38 -26.05 0.35 -12.45
N ALA A 39 -26.38 0.08 -11.18
CA ALA A 39 -25.48 -0.65 -10.26
C ALA A 39 -25.18 -2.08 -10.73
N SER A 40 -26.06 -2.67 -11.53
CA SER A 40 -25.94 -4.03 -12.07
C SER A 40 -25.27 -4.07 -13.46
N GLN A 41 -24.91 -2.94 -14.03
CA GLN A 41 -24.30 -2.86 -15.37
C GLN A 41 -22.78 -3.02 -15.29
N TYR A 42 -22.17 -3.38 -16.43
CA TYR A 42 -20.73 -3.33 -16.57
C TYR A 42 -20.19 -1.91 -16.31
N GLN A 43 -19.19 -1.81 -15.46
CA GLN A 43 -18.54 -0.55 -15.15
C GLN A 43 -17.25 -0.39 -15.97
N PRO A 44 -16.76 0.84 -16.17
CA PRO A 44 -15.46 1.07 -16.81
C PRO A 44 -14.34 0.36 -16.06
N TYR A 45 -13.37 -0.20 -16.80
CA TYR A 45 -12.22 -0.93 -16.20
C TYR A 45 -11.37 -0.09 -15.24
N ASN A 46 -11.34 1.21 -15.45
CA ASN A 46 -10.65 2.17 -14.55
C ASN A 46 -11.54 2.73 -13.44
N GLY A 47 -12.71 2.14 -13.21
CA GLY A 47 -13.68 2.61 -12.23
C GLY A 47 -14.53 3.80 -12.72
N ILE A 48 -15.64 4.07 -12.03
CA ILE A 48 -16.52 5.18 -12.37
C ILE A 48 -15.87 6.54 -12.12
N ALA A 49 -16.15 7.52 -12.97
CA ALA A 49 -15.56 8.86 -12.86
C ALA A 49 -15.86 9.52 -11.50
N ALA A 50 -17.08 9.37 -10.98
CA ALA A 50 -17.47 9.93 -9.69
C ALA A 50 -16.56 9.46 -8.54
N LEU A 51 -16.15 8.17 -8.52
CA LEU A 51 -15.24 7.64 -7.51
C LEU A 51 -13.84 8.22 -7.66
N ARG A 52 -13.32 8.31 -8.89
CA ARG A 52 -11.99 8.87 -9.16
C ARG A 52 -11.92 10.37 -8.83
N ILE A 53 -12.95 11.14 -9.17
CA ILE A 53 -13.10 12.55 -8.78
C ILE A 53 -13.12 12.67 -7.26
N GLY A 54 -13.89 11.81 -6.57
CA GLY A 54 -13.94 11.79 -5.11
C GLY A 54 -12.56 11.54 -4.47
N PHE A 55 -11.74 10.65 -5.02
CA PHE A 55 -10.36 10.46 -4.58
C PHE A 55 -9.47 11.68 -4.84
N SER A 56 -9.57 12.31 -6.02
CA SER A 56 -8.83 13.53 -6.34
C SER A 56 -9.17 14.65 -5.36
N ASP A 57 -10.46 14.87 -5.10
CA ASP A 57 -10.92 15.87 -4.15
C ASP A 57 -10.47 15.59 -2.72
N TRP A 58 -10.45 14.31 -2.33
CA TRP A 58 -9.96 13.91 -1.01
C TRP A 58 -8.45 14.18 -0.86
N TYR A 59 -7.62 13.80 -1.86
CA TYR A 59 -6.18 14.08 -1.86
C TYR A 59 -5.89 15.58 -1.77
N ARG A 60 -6.63 16.39 -2.52
CA ARG A 60 -6.50 17.85 -2.47
C ARG A 60 -6.81 18.40 -1.08
N ARG A 61 -7.90 17.93 -0.44
CA ARG A 61 -8.32 18.43 0.88
C ARG A 61 -7.42 17.98 2.03
N VAL A 62 -6.93 16.76 1.98
CA VAL A 62 -6.19 16.13 3.09
C VAL A 62 -4.68 16.34 2.97
N PHE A 63 -4.16 16.31 1.76
CA PHE A 63 -2.72 16.32 1.53
C PHE A 63 -2.24 17.54 0.73
N ASP A 64 -3.14 18.41 0.30
CA ASP A 64 -2.85 19.53 -0.63
C ASP A 64 -2.16 19.05 -1.93
N VAL A 65 -2.58 17.88 -2.42
CA VAL A 65 -2.08 17.26 -3.66
C VAL A 65 -3.21 17.24 -4.68
N THR A 66 -2.96 17.86 -5.84
CA THR A 66 -3.87 17.80 -6.99
C THR A 66 -3.50 16.60 -7.86
N LEU A 67 -4.45 15.70 -8.08
CA LEU A 67 -4.31 14.54 -8.97
C LEU A 67 -5.29 14.67 -10.13
N ASP A 68 -4.83 14.35 -11.32
CA ASP A 68 -5.71 14.15 -12.47
C ASP A 68 -6.49 12.84 -12.31
N TYR A 69 -7.81 12.96 -12.14
CA TYR A 69 -8.66 11.79 -11.92
C TYR A 69 -8.72 10.84 -13.13
N GLU A 70 -8.35 11.29 -14.33
CA GLU A 70 -8.37 10.46 -15.54
C GLU A 70 -7.13 9.59 -15.69
N THR A 71 -5.97 10.10 -15.28
CA THR A 71 -4.67 9.47 -15.56
C THR A 71 -3.87 9.05 -14.32
N GLU A 72 -4.18 9.61 -13.14
CA GLU A 72 -3.38 9.38 -11.92
C GLU A 72 -4.12 8.64 -10.82
N ILE A 73 -5.38 8.21 -11.07
CA ILE A 73 -6.19 7.50 -10.08
C ILE A 73 -6.77 6.22 -10.68
N LEU A 74 -6.46 5.09 -10.06
CA LEU A 74 -7.02 3.79 -10.38
C LEU A 74 -7.63 3.14 -9.13
N PRO A 75 -8.96 3.11 -8.99
CA PRO A 75 -9.64 2.37 -7.91
C PRO A 75 -9.39 0.87 -8.02
N LEU A 76 -9.28 0.21 -6.86
CA LEU A 76 -8.98 -1.20 -6.74
C LEU A 76 -9.98 -1.91 -5.83
N LEU A 77 -10.12 -3.21 -5.98
CA LEU A 77 -10.86 -4.09 -5.06
C LEU A 77 -9.97 -4.52 -3.87
N GLY A 78 -9.35 -3.53 -3.22
CA GLY A 78 -8.37 -3.70 -2.16
C GLY A 78 -6.93 -3.57 -2.66
N SER A 79 -6.06 -3.01 -1.81
CA SER A 79 -4.66 -2.68 -2.15
C SER A 79 -3.79 -3.91 -2.49
N LYS A 80 -4.19 -5.11 -2.03
CA LYS A 80 -3.42 -6.33 -2.31
C LYS A 80 -3.29 -6.65 -3.79
N GLU A 81 -4.33 -6.37 -4.59
CA GLU A 81 -4.23 -6.57 -6.04
C GLU A 81 -3.28 -5.57 -6.70
N ALA A 82 -3.16 -4.33 -6.14
CA ALA A 82 -2.20 -3.35 -6.61
C ALA A 82 -0.77 -3.88 -6.53
N VAL A 83 -0.42 -4.60 -5.46
CA VAL A 83 0.91 -5.19 -5.29
C VAL A 83 1.26 -6.11 -6.46
N MET A 84 0.30 -6.96 -6.87
CA MET A 84 0.48 -7.85 -8.01
C MET A 84 0.52 -7.07 -9.34
N HIS A 85 -0.40 -6.14 -9.53
CA HIS A 85 -0.53 -5.41 -10.79
C HIS A 85 0.64 -4.45 -11.03
N ILE A 86 1.21 -3.84 -9.98
CA ILE A 86 2.40 -2.99 -10.10
C ILE A 86 3.60 -3.84 -10.55
N HIS A 87 3.79 -5.02 -9.99
CA HIS A 87 4.84 -5.92 -10.46
C HIS A 87 4.64 -6.33 -11.93
N LEU A 88 3.41 -6.69 -12.31
CA LEU A 88 3.10 -7.04 -13.72
C LEU A 88 3.32 -5.89 -14.69
N ALA A 89 3.04 -4.65 -14.27
CA ALA A 89 3.13 -3.48 -15.14
C ALA A 89 4.57 -2.96 -15.30
N PHE A 90 5.41 -3.10 -14.26
CA PHE A 90 6.72 -2.43 -14.22
C PHE A 90 7.92 -3.38 -14.19
N CYS A 91 7.71 -4.70 -14.07
CA CYS A 91 8.79 -5.67 -13.99
C CYS A 91 8.66 -6.78 -15.01
N ASN A 92 9.81 -7.32 -15.42
CA ASN A 92 9.93 -8.56 -16.18
C ASN A 92 10.53 -9.66 -15.28
N PRO A 93 10.30 -10.96 -15.59
CA PRO A 93 11.00 -12.04 -14.90
C PRO A 93 12.51 -11.80 -14.85
N GLY A 94 13.12 -11.92 -13.68
CA GLY A 94 14.54 -11.65 -13.43
C GLY A 94 14.85 -10.21 -12.99
N ASP A 95 13.93 -9.26 -13.14
CA ASP A 95 14.08 -7.93 -12.52
C ASP A 95 14.09 -8.04 -10.99
N THR A 96 14.68 -7.04 -10.35
CA THR A 96 14.84 -6.99 -8.89
C THR A 96 13.91 -5.97 -8.26
N ILE A 97 13.36 -6.30 -7.11
CA ILE A 97 12.63 -5.38 -6.24
C ILE A 97 13.29 -5.28 -4.87
N LEU A 98 13.26 -4.10 -4.28
CA LEU A 98 13.70 -3.84 -2.91
C LEU A 98 12.48 -3.88 -1.99
N VAL A 99 12.56 -4.69 -0.93
CA VAL A 99 11.43 -4.99 -0.02
C VAL A 99 11.86 -4.79 1.43
N PRO A 100 11.07 -4.12 2.28
CA PRO A 100 11.40 -3.91 3.69
C PRO A 100 11.35 -5.24 4.47
N ASN A 101 12.22 -5.36 5.46
CA ASN A 101 12.25 -6.45 6.44
C ASN A 101 12.41 -5.88 7.87
N PRO A 102 11.41 -6.02 8.76
CA PRO A 102 10.10 -6.64 8.54
C PRO A 102 9.22 -5.84 7.58
N GLY A 103 8.27 -6.53 6.92
CA GLY A 103 7.36 -5.91 5.97
C GLY A 103 6.18 -6.80 5.61
N TYR A 104 5.27 -6.25 4.80
CA TYR A 104 4.07 -6.98 4.39
C TYR A 104 4.41 -8.14 3.44
N PRO A 105 4.00 -9.39 3.77
CA PRO A 105 4.41 -10.58 3.01
C PRO A 105 3.97 -10.60 1.55
N ALA A 106 2.95 -9.82 1.18
CA ALA A 106 2.43 -9.82 -0.18
C ALA A 106 3.44 -9.30 -1.22
N TYR A 107 4.35 -8.38 -0.84
CA TYR A 107 5.37 -7.87 -1.76
C TYR A 107 6.25 -9.00 -2.26
N ALA A 108 6.81 -9.77 -1.34
CA ALA A 108 7.67 -10.91 -1.68
C ALA A 108 6.88 -12.06 -2.33
N ALA A 109 5.66 -12.33 -1.89
CA ALA A 109 4.85 -13.42 -2.42
C ALA A 109 4.50 -13.20 -3.90
N SER A 110 4.04 -12.00 -4.27
CA SER A 110 3.72 -11.66 -5.66
C SER A 110 4.97 -11.64 -6.55
N ALA A 111 6.10 -11.13 -6.03
CA ALA A 111 7.37 -11.15 -6.74
C ALA A 111 7.83 -12.58 -7.08
N LYS A 112 7.73 -13.51 -6.14
CA LYS A 112 8.04 -14.93 -6.36
C LYS A 112 7.18 -15.55 -7.46
N LEU A 113 5.88 -15.26 -7.46
CA LEU A 113 4.97 -15.76 -8.50
C LEU A 113 5.33 -15.28 -9.89
N LEU A 114 5.91 -14.09 -10.00
CA LEU A 114 6.29 -13.47 -11.28
C LEU A 114 7.77 -13.70 -11.66
N GLY A 115 8.50 -14.49 -10.88
CA GLY A 115 9.91 -14.78 -11.16
C GLY A 115 10.84 -13.58 -10.96
N LEU A 116 10.48 -12.64 -10.08
CA LEU A 116 11.32 -11.50 -9.72
C LEU A 116 12.34 -11.87 -8.66
N THR A 117 13.48 -11.20 -8.67
CA THR A 117 14.48 -11.26 -7.62
C THR A 117 14.10 -10.32 -6.47
N ILE A 118 14.13 -10.84 -5.24
CA ILE A 118 13.78 -10.07 -4.05
C ILE A 118 15.05 -9.75 -3.30
N VAL A 119 15.30 -8.48 -3.05
CA VAL A 119 16.39 -8.00 -2.19
C VAL A 119 15.77 -7.30 -0.98
N TYR A 120 15.98 -7.86 0.19
CA TYR A 120 15.49 -7.28 1.43
C TYR A 120 16.44 -6.20 1.94
N TYR A 121 15.86 -5.10 2.43
CA TYR A 121 16.56 -4.12 3.26
C TYR A 121 15.95 -4.14 4.67
N ASP A 122 16.83 -4.07 5.68
CA ASP A 122 16.41 -4.28 7.05
C ASP A 122 15.97 -2.95 7.68
N LEU A 123 14.85 -3.00 8.36
CA LEU A 123 14.38 -1.95 9.24
C LEU A 123 14.79 -2.32 10.66
N GLU A 124 15.55 -1.46 11.33
CA GLU A 124 16.14 -1.74 12.62
C GLU A 124 15.60 -0.78 13.69
N GLU A 125 15.39 -1.29 14.90
CA GLU A 125 14.98 -0.49 16.04
C GLU A 125 15.96 0.64 16.36
N SER A 126 17.26 0.38 16.19
CA SER A 126 18.34 1.35 16.35
C SER A 126 18.20 2.57 15.44
N ASN A 127 17.49 2.44 14.31
CA ASN A 127 17.17 3.51 13.37
C ASN A 127 15.65 3.82 13.34
N ASN A 128 14.96 3.61 14.47
CA ASN A 128 13.50 3.83 14.58
C ASN A 128 12.68 3.17 13.46
N TRP A 129 13.13 2.02 12.98
CA TRP A 129 12.50 1.27 11.89
C TRP A 129 12.39 2.04 10.57
N MET A 130 13.28 3.01 10.37
CA MET A 130 13.35 3.77 9.11
C MET A 130 14.27 3.08 8.11
N ALA A 131 13.94 3.21 6.83
CA ALA A 131 14.80 2.74 5.74
C ALA A 131 16.10 3.56 5.70
N SER A 132 17.24 2.89 5.78
CA SER A 132 18.55 3.52 5.68
C SER A 132 18.96 3.71 4.22
N ILE A 133 19.20 4.95 3.81
CA ILE A 133 19.67 5.27 2.45
C ILE A 133 21.01 4.58 2.17
N ASP A 134 21.92 4.53 3.15
CA ASP A 134 23.23 3.88 3.00
C ASP A 134 23.07 2.38 2.76
N GLN A 135 22.15 1.72 3.48
CA GLN A 135 21.85 0.31 3.26
C GLN A 135 21.23 0.07 1.88
N LEU A 136 20.28 0.92 1.48
CA LEU A 136 19.66 0.86 0.16
C LEU A 136 20.69 1.06 -0.95
N GLN A 137 21.64 1.97 -0.77
CA GLN A 137 22.71 2.23 -1.74
C GLN A 137 23.64 1.02 -1.94
N GLN A 138 23.86 0.21 -0.90
CA GLN A 138 24.66 -1.02 -0.99
C GLN A 138 23.90 -2.17 -1.68
N LYS A 139 22.57 -2.12 -1.67
CA LYS A 139 21.69 -3.19 -2.18
C LYS A 139 21.14 -2.91 -3.59
N VAL A 140 21.09 -1.65 -3.99
CA VAL A 140 20.56 -1.27 -5.31
C VAL A 140 21.51 -1.70 -6.42
N THR A 141 20.92 -2.23 -7.50
CA THR A 141 21.62 -2.59 -8.75
C THR A 141 20.87 -2.04 -9.94
N ARG A 142 21.48 -2.06 -11.12
CA ARG A 142 20.83 -1.63 -12.37
C ARG A 142 19.58 -2.45 -12.74
N ASN A 143 19.43 -3.64 -12.18
CA ASN A 143 18.26 -4.49 -12.44
C ASN A 143 17.10 -4.20 -11.48
N CYS A 144 17.32 -3.36 -10.45
CA CYS A 144 16.25 -2.94 -9.56
C CYS A 144 15.25 -2.06 -10.30
N LYS A 145 13.95 -2.33 -10.08
CA LYS A 145 12.84 -1.59 -10.70
C LYS A 145 11.96 -0.90 -9.68
N ILE A 146 11.74 -1.53 -8.54
CA ILE A 146 10.79 -1.06 -7.53
C ILE A 146 11.46 -1.00 -6.17
N LEU A 147 11.22 0.09 -5.45
CA LEU A 147 11.47 0.23 -4.02
C LEU A 147 10.10 0.27 -3.30
N TRP A 148 9.78 -0.80 -2.61
CA TRP A 148 8.61 -0.84 -1.72
C TRP A 148 8.94 -0.20 -0.39
N VAL A 149 8.09 0.69 0.06
CA VAL A 149 8.08 1.23 1.42
C VAL A 149 6.65 1.14 1.97
N ASN A 150 6.53 1.17 3.30
CA ASN A 150 5.23 1.14 3.96
C ASN A 150 5.32 2.05 5.19
N TYR A 151 4.78 3.24 5.08
CA TYR A 151 4.74 4.21 6.19
C TYR A 151 3.37 4.89 6.27
N PRO A 152 2.74 4.86 7.46
CA PRO A 152 3.16 4.20 8.71
C PRO A 152 3.38 2.69 8.52
N ASN A 153 4.43 2.16 9.16
CA ASN A 153 4.93 0.81 8.88
C ASN A 153 4.13 -0.29 9.58
N MET A 154 3.88 -1.36 8.88
CA MET A 154 3.43 -2.63 9.43
C MET A 154 4.60 -3.65 9.37
N PRO A 155 4.99 -4.29 10.48
CA PRO A 155 4.26 -4.38 11.77
C PRO A 155 4.74 -3.41 12.85
N THR A 156 5.73 -2.53 12.60
CA THR A 156 6.42 -1.79 13.67
C THR A 156 5.65 -0.57 14.18
N GLY A 157 4.72 -0.03 13.40
CA GLY A 157 4.02 1.22 13.70
C GLY A 157 4.86 2.47 13.47
N ALA A 158 6.08 2.34 12.96
CA ALA A 158 6.97 3.47 12.73
C ALA A 158 6.38 4.45 11.71
N VAL A 159 6.52 5.73 12.02
CA VAL A 159 6.18 6.84 11.12
C VAL A 159 7.46 7.56 10.69
N VAL A 160 7.43 8.15 9.52
CA VAL A 160 8.55 8.94 8.98
C VAL A 160 8.12 10.37 8.71
N GLY A 161 9.05 11.29 8.85
CA GLY A 161 8.83 12.69 8.56
C GLY A 161 9.02 13.04 7.08
N LYS A 162 8.75 14.30 6.77
CA LYS A 162 8.89 14.83 5.41
C LYS A 162 10.32 14.70 4.87
N LYS A 163 11.32 14.86 5.75
CA LYS A 163 12.73 14.75 5.35
C LYS A 163 13.05 13.33 4.87
N GLU A 164 12.72 12.33 5.67
CA GLU A 164 12.99 10.92 5.38
C GLU A 164 12.27 10.47 4.10
N LEU A 165 11.01 10.90 3.90
CA LEU A 165 10.29 10.64 2.65
C LEU A 165 10.96 11.33 1.45
N SER A 166 11.45 12.56 1.62
CA SER A 166 12.18 13.27 0.56
C SER A 166 13.49 12.57 0.19
N ASP A 167 14.21 12.06 1.19
CA ASP A 167 15.45 11.30 0.97
C ASP A 167 15.17 10.01 0.17
N LEU A 168 14.09 9.30 0.49
CA LEU A 168 13.63 8.11 -0.25
C LEU A 168 13.22 8.44 -1.69
N VAL A 169 12.50 9.54 -1.90
CA VAL A 169 12.13 10.01 -3.24
C VAL A 169 13.36 10.35 -4.07
N ASN A 170 14.33 11.07 -3.48
CA ASN A 170 15.56 11.43 -4.15
C ASN A 170 16.40 10.20 -4.48
N PHE A 171 16.51 9.24 -3.55
CA PHE A 171 17.17 7.96 -3.79
C PHE A 171 16.54 7.19 -4.95
N ALA A 172 15.21 7.07 -4.95
CA ALA A 172 14.49 6.36 -6.01
C ALA A 172 14.69 7.03 -7.38
N LYS A 173 14.59 8.36 -7.44
CA LYS A 173 14.84 9.14 -8.67
C LYS A 173 16.27 8.95 -9.18
N HIS A 174 17.27 9.04 -8.29
CA HIS A 174 18.68 8.88 -8.67
C HIS A 174 18.98 7.50 -9.26
N ASN A 175 18.33 6.46 -8.74
CA ASN A 175 18.52 5.08 -9.15
C ASN A 175 17.50 4.58 -10.18
N ASN A 176 16.64 5.46 -10.70
CA ASN A 176 15.58 5.14 -11.67
C ASN A 176 14.64 4.02 -11.18
N LEU A 177 14.22 4.11 -9.92
CA LEU A 177 13.29 3.18 -9.29
C LEU A 177 11.89 3.77 -9.22
N LEU A 178 10.88 2.92 -9.39
CA LEU A 178 9.53 3.22 -8.97
C LEU A 178 9.45 3.12 -7.44
N LEU A 179 9.24 4.23 -6.75
CA LEU A 179 8.95 4.24 -5.31
C LEU A 179 7.48 3.98 -5.09
N VAL A 180 7.15 2.94 -4.33
CA VAL A 180 5.77 2.58 -4.00
C VAL A 180 5.60 2.61 -2.49
N ASN A 181 4.75 3.51 -1.99
CA ASN A 181 4.37 3.54 -0.57
C ASN A 181 2.99 2.89 -0.39
N ASP A 182 2.96 1.73 0.27
CA ASP A 182 1.71 1.12 0.74
C ASP A 182 1.29 1.81 2.05
N ASN A 183 0.20 2.58 1.99
CA ASN A 183 -0.18 3.48 3.08
C ASN A 183 -1.62 3.25 3.57
N PRO A 184 -1.92 2.15 4.25
CA PRO A 184 -3.25 1.91 4.81
C PRO A 184 -3.47 2.60 6.17
N TYR A 185 -2.43 3.13 6.82
CA TYR A 185 -2.50 3.50 8.24
C TYR A 185 -2.40 4.99 8.54
N SER A 186 -2.10 5.86 7.57
CA SER A 186 -1.91 7.30 7.84
C SER A 186 -3.15 7.99 8.43
N MET A 187 -4.35 7.43 8.20
CA MET A 187 -5.60 7.96 8.75
C MET A 187 -6.08 7.21 10.00
N VAL A 188 -5.35 6.19 10.44
CA VAL A 188 -5.72 5.35 11.60
C VAL A 188 -4.91 5.73 12.85
N LEU A 189 -3.70 6.24 12.67
CA LEU A 189 -2.74 6.53 13.75
C LEU A 189 -2.79 7.98 14.27
N ASN A 190 -3.81 8.75 13.89
CA ASN A 190 -3.99 10.15 14.32
C ASN A 190 -5.01 10.24 15.45
#